data_e8f02a89da76db78b49304fe6313bd2e
#
_entry.id   e8f02a89da76db78b49304fe6313bd2e
#
_cell.length_a   1.000
_cell.length_b   1.000
_cell.length_c   1.000
_cell.angle_alpha   90.00
_cell.angle_beta   90.00
_cell.angle_gamma   90.00
#
_symmetry.space_group_name_H-M   'P 1'
#
loop_
_entity.id
_entity.type
_entity.pdbx_description
1 polymer ?
#
loop_
_entity_poly.entity_id
_entity_poly.type
_entity_poly.pdbx_seq_one_letter_code
_entity_poly.pdbx_strand_id
1 'polypeptide(L)'
;MIRRSLRLAVLALSLAGPAVLAWPGGIGPAAAQTRGTLTIEPGGGQLVTLPQAAATVFAADPRVARVQAASPTTLFISGVARGRTVVVATAADGSEIASYEVTVGPPPRPPGAPGPAVAAAPALPALEAAIRSIVPGGTNISVRRVPGGVMLSGEVPTAADAQRAFAIARSGLPEGERVLDQLRIGGAMQVNLRVRVAEVSRTITRELGFNWQALGSTGRFAFGLLTGAFAGAQLVPGLGGEAGRNFIAGGYRSTSFDINGLIDALAADQLISILAEPNLTAQSGETASFLAGGEFPVPVAAQNDRITIEFKQFGVSLAFVPTVMDASRISLKVRPEVSELSEEGAISLPVAGGVVRIPALRVRRAETTVELGSGQSFAIAGLLQDGSRIASSGLPFLGDIPVLGALFRSDRFRRNDSELVIIITPYLVRPVSDPGRLALPTDGVRPANDIERILFHRQLSRETPPPRVPGQIGFIVE
;
A
#
# COMPACT_ATOMS: atom_id res chain seq x y z
N MET A 1 -16.63 -30.07 30.50
CA MET A 1 -18.03 -30.36 30.86
C MET A 1 -18.69 -30.83 29.57
N ILE A 2 -18.83 -32.20 29.33
CA ILE A 2 -19.99 -33.01 29.70
C ILE A 2 -21.15 -32.61 28.76
N ARG A 3 -21.73 -33.44 27.84
CA ARG A 3 -22.01 -34.89 27.64
C ARG A 3 -22.69 -35.01 26.25
N ARG A 4 -22.38 -36.05 25.39
CA ARG A 4 -23.14 -37.34 25.25
C ARG A 4 -24.58 -37.17 24.75
N SER A 5 -25.00 -37.82 23.65
CA SER A 5 -25.44 -39.21 23.44
C SER A 5 -25.90 -39.39 21.98
N LEU A 6 -25.49 -40.36 21.13
CA LEU A 6 -25.71 -41.80 21.11
C LEU A 6 -27.20 -42.26 21.10
N ARG A 7 -27.61 -42.90 20.00
CA ARG A 7 -28.57 -44.03 19.81
C ARG A 7 -28.74 -44.29 18.31
N LEU A 8 -28.30 -45.38 17.70
CA LEU A 8 -28.52 -46.82 17.81
C LEU A 8 -29.95 -47.31 17.53
N ALA A 9 -29.97 -48.28 16.67
CA ALA A 9 -30.82 -49.48 16.55
C ALA A 9 -31.93 -49.40 15.47
N VAL A 10 -32.37 -50.41 14.73
CA VAL A 10 -32.05 -51.86 14.57
C VAL A 10 -33.02 -52.42 13.50
N LEU A 11 -32.57 -53.29 12.61
CA LEU A 11 -33.09 -54.59 12.10
C LEU A 11 -34.59 -54.80 11.80
N ALA A 12 -34.85 -55.47 10.63
CA ALA A 12 -35.63 -56.68 10.39
C ALA A 12 -35.77 -56.92 8.88
N LEU A 13 -35.31 -57.92 8.20
CA LEU A 13 -35.40 -59.39 8.13
C LEU A 13 -36.82 -59.96 7.90
N SER A 14 -37.06 -60.59 6.72
CA SER A 14 -37.87 -61.77 6.45
C SER A 14 -37.91 -62.01 4.92
N LEU A 15 -37.36 -63.07 4.35
CA LEU A 15 -37.68 -64.50 4.26
C LEU A 15 -38.91 -64.83 3.38
N ALA A 16 -38.61 -65.62 2.37
CA ALA A 16 -39.18 -66.92 1.94
C ALA A 16 -39.51 -67.04 0.47
N GLY A 17 -38.91 -68.07 -0.15
CA GLY A 17 -39.19 -68.61 -1.48
C GLY A 17 -40.50 -69.42 -1.55
N PRO A 18 -40.75 -70.28 -2.48
CA PRO A 18 -39.94 -71.43 -2.92
C PRO A 18 -39.92 -71.81 -4.40
N ALA A 19 -39.18 -72.84 -4.69
CA ALA A 19 -38.91 -73.56 -5.93
C ALA A 19 -40.12 -74.35 -6.51
N VAL A 20 -40.07 -74.61 -7.82
CA VAL A 20 -40.52 -75.90 -8.41
C VAL A 20 -39.73 -76.23 -9.69
N LEU A 21 -39.35 -77.48 -9.74
CA LEU A 21 -38.67 -78.28 -10.79
C LEU A 21 -39.45 -78.33 -12.11
N ALA A 22 -38.73 -78.56 -13.24
CA ALA A 22 -38.80 -79.81 -14.03
C ALA A 22 -37.96 -79.75 -15.32
N TRP A 23 -37.31 -80.82 -15.64
CA TRP A 23 -36.48 -81.28 -16.73
C TRP A 23 -37.31 -81.79 -17.94
N PRO A 24 -36.71 -82.34 -19.03
CA PRO A 24 -35.48 -82.07 -19.83
C PRO A 24 -35.75 -82.05 -21.35
N GLY A 25 -34.71 -81.73 -22.12
CA GLY A 25 -34.72 -82.04 -23.58
C GLY A 25 -33.50 -81.40 -24.28
N GLY A 26 -32.51 -82.23 -24.56
CA GLY A 26 -31.29 -81.79 -25.23
C GLY A 26 -31.44 -81.54 -26.71
N ILE A 27 -30.62 -80.67 -27.25
CA ILE A 27 -30.07 -80.69 -28.62
C ILE A 27 -28.79 -79.86 -28.60
N GLY A 28 -27.73 -80.29 -29.31
CA GLY A 28 -26.37 -79.86 -29.24
C GLY A 28 -26.04 -78.39 -29.55
N PRO A 29 -24.78 -77.97 -29.31
CA PRO A 29 -24.37 -76.61 -29.32
C PRO A 29 -24.25 -76.03 -30.74
N ALA A 30 -25.23 -75.23 -31.15
CA ALA A 30 -25.00 -74.22 -32.17
C ALA A 30 -24.11 -73.14 -31.54
N ALA A 31 -22.96 -72.89 -32.12
CA ALA A 31 -22.07 -71.76 -31.69
C ALA A 31 -22.88 -70.48 -31.67
N ALA A 32 -23.14 -69.98 -30.48
CA ALA A 32 -23.86 -68.70 -30.28
C ALA A 32 -22.92 -67.55 -30.72
N GLN A 33 -23.22 -66.95 -31.87
CA GLN A 33 -22.58 -65.72 -32.32
C GLN A 33 -22.98 -64.61 -31.31
N THR A 34 -22.00 -64.15 -30.54
CA THR A 34 -22.23 -63.08 -29.58
C THR A 34 -22.22 -61.75 -30.30
N ARG A 35 -23.40 -61.20 -30.56
CA ARG A 35 -23.57 -59.82 -31.02
C ARG A 35 -23.81 -58.88 -29.81
N GLY A 36 -22.95 -57.90 -29.63
CA GLY A 36 -23.09 -56.89 -28.54
C GLY A 36 -23.03 -55.46 -29.07
N THR A 37 -23.73 -54.57 -28.42
CA THR A 37 -23.59 -53.12 -28.64
C THR A 37 -22.81 -52.53 -27.49
N LEU A 38 -21.77 -51.72 -27.80
CA LEU A 38 -20.89 -51.06 -26.85
C LEU A 38 -20.94 -49.53 -27.05
N THR A 39 -21.17 -48.80 -25.99
CA THR A 39 -21.09 -47.34 -26.03
C THR A 39 -19.87 -46.90 -25.23
N ILE A 40 -18.95 -46.20 -25.88
CA ILE A 40 -17.71 -45.74 -25.28
C ILE A 40 -17.59 -44.25 -25.44
N GLU A 41 -17.14 -43.54 -24.40
CA GLU A 41 -16.86 -42.11 -24.51
C GLU A 41 -15.58 -41.86 -25.34
N PRO A 42 -15.50 -40.73 -26.08
CA PRO A 42 -14.27 -40.36 -26.77
C PRO A 42 -13.08 -40.25 -25.79
N GLY A 43 -11.99 -40.98 -26.05
CA GLY A 43 -10.85 -41.10 -25.15
C GLY A 43 -10.98 -42.16 -24.06
N GLY A 44 -12.15 -42.78 -23.92
CA GLY A 44 -12.39 -43.90 -23.01
C GLY A 44 -12.07 -45.25 -23.65
N GLY A 45 -11.97 -46.30 -22.84
CA GLY A 45 -11.79 -47.67 -23.33
C GLY A 45 -12.52 -48.67 -22.45
N GLN A 46 -12.93 -49.80 -23.05
CA GLN A 46 -13.63 -50.92 -22.37
C GLN A 46 -13.01 -52.25 -22.70
N LEU A 47 -12.86 -53.13 -21.68
CA LEU A 47 -12.44 -54.51 -21.85
C LEU A 47 -13.65 -55.36 -22.16
N VAL A 48 -13.52 -56.21 -23.20
CA VAL A 48 -14.57 -57.13 -23.64
C VAL A 48 -13.96 -58.54 -23.66
N THR A 49 -14.65 -59.47 -23.01
CA THR A 49 -14.23 -60.86 -22.96
C THR A 49 -14.90 -61.66 -24.06
N LEU A 50 -14.15 -62.36 -24.84
CA LEU A 50 -14.63 -63.27 -25.92
C LEU A 50 -14.94 -64.65 -25.39
N PRO A 51 -15.93 -65.37 -25.97
CA PRO A 51 -16.25 -66.72 -25.56
C PRO A 51 -15.16 -67.76 -25.97
N GLN A 52 -14.33 -67.43 -26.96
CA GLN A 52 -13.24 -68.30 -27.47
C GLN A 52 -12.02 -67.42 -27.80
N ALA A 53 -10.84 -68.08 -27.95
CA ALA A 53 -9.63 -67.32 -28.30
C ALA A 53 -9.68 -66.84 -29.75
N ALA A 54 -9.54 -65.53 -29.93
CA ALA A 54 -9.48 -64.85 -31.22
C ALA A 54 -8.09 -64.98 -31.84
N ALA A 55 -8.02 -65.39 -33.11
CA ALA A 55 -6.77 -65.33 -33.87
C ALA A 55 -6.52 -64.00 -34.53
N THR A 56 -7.62 -63.30 -34.97
CA THR A 56 -7.53 -61.97 -35.59
C THR A 56 -8.65 -61.11 -35.12
N VAL A 57 -8.36 -59.82 -34.90
CA VAL A 57 -9.33 -58.79 -34.48
C VAL A 57 -9.14 -57.57 -35.32
N PHE A 58 -10.22 -56.98 -35.85
CA PHE A 58 -10.17 -55.76 -36.62
C PHE A 58 -11.39 -54.84 -36.35
N ALA A 59 -11.17 -53.56 -36.45
CA ALA A 59 -12.20 -52.54 -36.43
C ALA A 59 -12.46 -52.04 -37.86
N ALA A 60 -13.71 -51.94 -38.28
CA ALA A 60 -14.09 -51.49 -39.63
C ALA A 60 -13.62 -50.06 -39.91
N ASP A 61 -13.69 -49.14 -38.90
CA ASP A 61 -13.11 -47.81 -39.00
C ASP A 61 -12.21 -47.52 -37.78
N PRO A 62 -10.87 -47.62 -37.93
CA PRO A 62 -9.92 -47.37 -36.84
C PRO A 62 -9.82 -45.90 -36.42
N ARG A 63 -10.44 -44.96 -37.16
CA ARG A 63 -10.55 -43.55 -36.77
C ARG A 63 -11.63 -43.31 -35.73
N VAL A 64 -12.66 -44.20 -35.67
CA VAL A 64 -13.73 -44.13 -34.68
C VAL A 64 -13.37 -44.93 -33.44
N ALA A 65 -12.93 -46.21 -33.59
CA ALA A 65 -12.51 -47.02 -32.47
C ALA A 65 -11.31 -47.88 -32.84
N ARG A 66 -10.39 -48.05 -31.92
CA ARG A 66 -9.23 -48.97 -32.02
C ARG A 66 -9.45 -50.17 -31.13
N VAL A 67 -9.08 -51.30 -31.64
CA VAL A 67 -9.12 -52.56 -30.87
C VAL A 67 -7.70 -53.09 -30.69
N GLN A 68 -7.40 -53.56 -29.48
CA GLN A 68 -6.15 -54.22 -29.12
C GLN A 68 -6.47 -55.52 -28.37
N ALA A 69 -5.85 -56.61 -28.75
CA ALA A 69 -5.95 -57.85 -27.99
C ALA A 69 -5.09 -57.74 -26.72
N ALA A 70 -5.71 -57.70 -25.54
CA ALA A 70 -5.02 -57.73 -24.26
C ALA A 70 -4.65 -59.16 -23.84
N SER A 71 -5.45 -60.17 -24.27
CA SER A 71 -5.16 -61.61 -24.18
C SER A 71 -5.87 -62.37 -25.32
N PRO A 72 -5.62 -63.65 -25.56
CA PRO A 72 -6.33 -64.37 -26.57
C PRO A 72 -7.86 -64.36 -26.46
N THR A 73 -8.37 -64.15 -25.27
CA THR A 73 -9.81 -64.09 -24.96
C THR A 73 -10.32 -62.71 -24.49
N THR A 74 -9.47 -61.66 -24.48
CA THR A 74 -9.87 -60.33 -23.98
C THR A 74 -9.42 -59.26 -24.95
N LEU A 75 -10.38 -58.40 -25.36
CA LEU A 75 -10.14 -57.26 -26.22
C LEU A 75 -10.25 -55.97 -25.45
N PHE A 76 -9.36 -55.04 -25.68
CA PHE A 76 -9.46 -53.67 -25.26
C PHE A 76 -9.91 -52.80 -26.44
N ILE A 77 -11.09 -52.20 -26.33
CA ILE A 77 -11.66 -51.32 -27.37
C ILE A 77 -11.61 -49.88 -26.84
N SER A 78 -10.90 -49.00 -27.55
CA SER A 78 -10.78 -47.59 -27.21
C SER A 78 -11.48 -46.72 -28.23
N GLY A 79 -12.30 -45.75 -27.76
CA GLY A 79 -12.97 -44.76 -28.61
C GLY A 79 -12.03 -43.61 -28.97
N VAL A 80 -11.82 -43.38 -30.28
CA VAL A 80 -10.91 -42.32 -30.79
C VAL A 80 -11.67 -41.06 -31.15
N ALA A 81 -12.70 -41.19 -31.98
CA ALA A 81 -13.53 -40.09 -32.44
C ALA A 81 -15.01 -40.45 -32.42
N ARG A 82 -15.87 -39.44 -32.32
CA ARG A 82 -17.35 -39.70 -32.39
C ARG A 82 -17.75 -40.35 -33.67
N GLY A 83 -18.52 -41.41 -33.58
CA GLY A 83 -19.03 -42.16 -34.72
C GLY A 83 -19.50 -43.57 -34.30
N ARG A 84 -19.82 -44.40 -35.34
CA ARG A 84 -20.20 -45.80 -35.14
C ARG A 84 -19.31 -46.67 -36.01
N THR A 85 -18.84 -47.77 -35.45
CA THR A 85 -18.00 -48.74 -36.16
C THR A 85 -18.29 -50.15 -35.63
N VAL A 86 -17.91 -51.15 -36.37
CA VAL A 86 -18.06 -52.58 -35.99
C VAL A 86 -16.68 -53.18 -35.73
N VAL A 87 -16.56 -53.85 -34.60
CA VAL A 87 -15.35 -54.63 -34.24
C VAL A 87 -15.69 -56.10 -34.37
N VAL A 88 -14.91 -56.83 -35.15
CA VAL A 88 -15.10 -58.25 -35.40
C VAL A 88 -13.88 -59.05 -34.92
N ALA A 89 -14.15 -60.13 -34.21
CA ALA A 89 -13.13 -61.12 -33.79
C ALA A 89 -13.34 -62.43 -34.50
N THR A 90 -12.30 -62.98 -35.13
CA THR A 90 -12.31 -64.21 -35.88
C THR A 90 -11.38 -65.27 -35.30
N ALA A 91 -11.77 -66.58 -35.43
CA ALA A 91 -10.94 -67.69 -35.04
C ALA A 91 -9.89 -68.03 -36.09
N ALA A 92 -8.99 -69.02 -35.83
CA ALA A 92 -7.93 -69.39 -36.72
C ALA A 92 -8.45 -70.05 -38.02
N ASP A 93 -9.69 -70.53 -38.02
CA ASP A 93 -10.37 -71.13 -39.18
C ASP A 93 -11.12 -70.09 -40.02
N GLY A 94 -11.08 -68.76 -39.63
CA GLY A 94 -11.77 -67.66 -40.29
C GLY A 94 -13.23 -67.50 -39.90
N SER A 95 -13.76 -68.30 -38.99
CA SER A 95 -15.11 -68.13 -38.46
C SER A 95 -15.26 -66.92 -37.55
N GLU A 96 -16.38 -66.20 -37.58
CA GLU A 96 -16.69 -65.10 -36.72
C GLU A 96 -17.05 -65.57 -35.32
N ILE A 97 -16.26 -65.15 -34.30
CA ILE A 97 -16.47 -65.51 -32.89
C ILE A 97 -17.44 -64.56 -32.27
N ALA A 98 -17.24 -63.22 -32.50
CA ALA A 98 -18.03 -62.17 -31.94
C ALA A 98 -17.97 -60.91 -32.81
N SER A 99 -19.07 -60.18 -32.85
CA SER A 99 -19.24 -58.89 -33.52
C SER A 99 -19.83 -57.86 -32.57
N TYR A 100 -19.13 -56.77 -32.39
CA TYR A 100 -19.54 -55.68 -31.51
C TYR A 100 -19.75 -54.39 -32.29
N GLU A 101 -20.97 -53.86 -32.23
CA GLU A 101 -21.25 -52.54 -32.74
C GLU A 101 -20.83 -51.49 -31.70
N VAL A 102 -19.81 -50.73 -32.02
CA VAL A 102 -19.21 -49.75 -31.11
C VAL A 102 -19.70 -48.35 -31.52
N THR A 103 -20.41 -47.69 -30.62
CA THR A 103 -20.80 -46.30 -30.76
C THR A 103 -19.93 -45.44 -29.83
N VAL A 104 -19.16 -44.54 -30.41
CA VAL A 104 -18.33 -43.61 -29.65
C VAL A 104 -19.08 -42.29 -29.55
N GLY A 105 -19.57 -41.97 -28.34
CA GLY A 105 -20.39 -40.79 -28.06
C GLY A 105 -20.96 -40.86 -26.65
N PRO A 106 -21.74 -39.82 -26.26
CA PRO A 106 -22.42 -39.87 -24.97
C PRO A 106 -23.42 -41.04 -24.94
N PRO A 107 -23.65 -41.65 -23.79
CA PRO A 107 -24.56 -42.79 -23.65
C PRO A 107 -25.97 -42.46 -24.19
N PRO A 108 -26.65 -43.40 -24.85
CA PRO A 108 -28.02 -43.18 -25.35
C PRO A 108 -28.94 -42.87 -24.17
N ARG A 109 -29.61 -41.71 -24.27
CA ARG A 109 -30.53 -41.26 -23.22
C ARG A 109 -31.77 -42.18 -23.19
N PRO A 110 -32.26 -42.60 -22.01
CA PRO A 110 -33.49 -43.34 -21.89
C PRO A 110 -34.66 -42.53 -22.44
N PRO A 111 -35.62 -43.14 -23.15
CA PRO A 111 -36.79 -42.46 -23.67
C PRO A 111 -37.59 -41.86 -22.49
N GLY A 112 -37.78 -40.51 -22.47
CA GLY A 112 -38.53 -39.83 -21.44
C GLY A 112 -37.70 -39.10 -20.36
N ALA A 113 -36.34 -39.18 -20.37
CA ALA A 113 -35.57 -38.29 -19.52
C ALA A 113 -35.67 -36.85 -20.05
N PRO A 114 -36.08 -35.88 -19.23
CA PRO A 114 -36.04 -34.48 -19.65
C PRO A 114 -34.61 -34.18 -20.06
N GLY A 115 -34.44 -33.63 -21.29
CA GLY A 115 -33.16 -33.12 -21.73
C GLY A 115 -32.58 -32.23 -20.64
N PRO A 116 -31.22 -32.02 -20.55
CA PRO A 116 -30.75 -30.86 -19.81
C PRO A 116 -31.60 -29.73 -20.38
N ALA A 117 -32.41 -29.13 -19.53
CA ALA A 117 -33.04 -27.88 -19.91
C ALA A 117 -31.91 -27.06 -20.47
N VAL A 118 -31.92 -26.78 -21.75
CA VAL A 118 -31.18 -25.65 -22.31
C VAL A 118 -31.66 -24.57 -21.39
N ALA A 119 -30.79 -24.12 -20.45
CA ALA A 119 -31.17 -23.14 -19.45
C ALA A 119 -31.75 -22.02 -20.27
N ALA A 120 -33.10 -21.88 -20.22
CA ALA A 120 -33.78 -20.85 -20.97
C ALA A 120 -33.02 -19.58 -20.58
N ALA A 121 -32.52 -18.86 -21.57
CA ALA A 121 -31.77 -17.64 -21.31
C ALA A 121 -32.53 -16.87 -20.21
N PRO A 122 -31.90 -16.56 -19.09
CA PRO A 122 -32.58 -15.98 -17.94
C PRO A 122 -33.44 -14.84 -18.47
N ALA A 123 -34.71 -14.81 -18.10
CA ALA A 123 -35.59 -13.72 -18.51
C ALA A 123 -34.87 -12.40 -18.09
N LEU A 124 -34.88 -11.40 -18.96
CA LEU A 124 -34.19 -10.11 -18.70
C LEU A 124 -34.36 -9.61 -17.26
N PRO A 125 -35.56 -9.73 -16.61
CA PRO A 125 -35.72 -9.38 -15.20
C PRO A 125 -34.88 -10.22 -14.24
N ALA A 126 -34.63 -11.49 -14.55
CA ALA A 126 -33.82 -12.36 -13.72
C ALA A 126 -32.31 -12.01 -13.86
N LEU A 127 -31.87 -11.63 -15.04
CA LEU A 127 -30.51 -11.13 -15.27
C LEU A 127 -30.28 -9.78 -14.57
N GLU A 128 -31.26 -8.88 -14.66
CA GLU A 128 -31.25 -7.62 -13.93
C GLU A 128 -31.22 -7.82 -12.41
N ALA A 129 -31.99 -8.74 -11.87
CA ALA A 129 -31.99 -9.09 -10.46
C ALA A 129 -30.63 -9.67 -10.01
N ALA A 130 -30.02 -10.53 -10.84
CA ALA A 130 -28.68 -11.06 -10.57
C ALA A 130 -27.62 -9.97 -10.56
N ILE A 131 -27.66 -9.03 -11.50
CA ILE A 131 -26.74 -7.90 -11.53
C ILE A 131 -26.94 -7.02 -10.29
N ARG A 132 -28.18 -6.70 -9.92
CA ARG A 132 -28.50 -5.88 -8.73
C ARG A 132 -28.04 -6.53 -7.42
N SER A 133 -28.07 -7.85 -7.32
CA SER A 133 -27.68 -8.56 -6.09
C SER A 133 -26.17 -8.67 -5.90
N ILE A 134 -25.40 -8.68 -7.00
CA ILE A 134 -23.96 -8.97 -6.97
C ILE A 134 -23.12 -7.70 -7.14
N VAL A 135 -23.62 -6.70 -7.88
CA VAL A 135 -22.90 -5.46 -8.17
C VAL A 135 -23.34 -4.36 -7.21
N PRO A 136 -22.43 -3.83 -6.35
CA PRO A 136 -22.71 -2.66 -5.53
C PRO A 136 -23.14 -1.48 -6.43
N GLY A 137 -24.29 -0.88 -6.14
CA GLY A 137 -24.85 0.18 -6.99
C GLY A 137 -25.54 -0.29 -8.28
N GLY A 138 -25.71 -1.60 -8.49
CA GLY A 138 -26.41 -2.19 -9.64
C GLY A 138 -27.90 -1.85 -9.76
N THR A 139 -28.46 -1.11 -8.79
CA THR A 139 -29.86 -0.63 -8.82
C THR A 139 -30.17 0.29 -9.99
N ASN A 140 -29.17 0.97 -10.54
CA ASN A 140 -29.30 1.89 -11.67
C ASN A 140 -28.96 1.24 -13.03
N ILE A 141 -28.71 -0.09 -13.05
CA ILE A 141 -28.42 -0.81 -14.29
C ILE A 141 -29.73 -1.34 -14.87
N SER A 142 -29.98 -1.04 -16.12
CA SER A 142 -31.06 -1.59 -16.91
C SER A 142 -30.54 -2.48 -18.02
N VAL A 143 -31.19 -3.60 -18.24
CA VAL A 143 -30.83 -4.60 -19.23
C VAL A 143 -31.92 -4.61 -20.32
N ARG A 144 -31.54 -4.31 -21.57
CA ARG A 144 -32.46 -4.27 -22.71
C ARG A 144 -32.02 -5.25 -23.79
N ARG A 145 -32.98 -5.95 -24.39
CA ARG A 145 -32.70 -6.79 -25.54
C ARG A 145 -32.57 -5.93 -26.80
N VAL A 146 -31.53 -6.20 -27.57
CA VAL A 146 -31.22 -5.56 -28.87
C VAL A 146 -31.04 -6.66 -29.92
N PRO A 147 -31.17 -6.37 -31.21
CA PRO A 147 -30.88 -7.35 -32.26
C PRO A 147 -29.45 -7.87 -32.11
N GLY A 148 -29.32 -9.19 -31.92
CA GLY A 148 -27.99 -9.84 -31.75
C GLY A 148 -27.41 -9.88 -30.35
N GLY A 149 -28.16 -9.46 -29.29
CA GLY A 149 -27.69 -9.57 -27.92
C GLY A 149 -28.44 -8.75 -26.88
N VAL A 150 -27.72 -8.32 -25.86
CA VAL A 150 -28.24 -7.55 -24.74
C VAL A 150 -27.38 -6.31 -24.54
N MET A 151 -28.08 -5.19 -24.32
CA MET A 151 -27.44 -3.90 -23.97
C MET A 151 -27.55 -3.64 -22.48
N LEU A 152 -26.45 -3.37 -21.84
CA LEU A 152 -26.37 -2.87 -20.48
C LEU A 152 -26.34 -1.34 -20.53
N SER A 153 -27.22 -0.67 -19.83
CA SER A 153 -27.23 0.80 -19.73
C SER A 153 -27.51 1.20 -18.28
N GLY A 154 -26.96 2.35 -17.88
CA GLY A 154 -27.10 2.86 -16.53
C GLY A 154 -25.81 3.44 -16.01
N GLU A 155 -25.77 3.72 -14.70
CA GLU A 155 -24.63 4.31 -14.01
C GLU A 155 -24.13 3.36 -12.93
N VAL A 156 -22.80 3.15 -12.91
CA VAL A 156 -22.11 2.33 -11.90
C VAL A 156 -21.05 3.14 -11.19
N PRO A 157 -20.79 2.86 -9.89
CA PRO A 157 -19.81 3.63 -9.11
C PRO A 157 -18.37 3.50 -9.60
N THR A 158 -17.96 2.28 -10.01
CA THR A 158 -16.56 2.00 -10.38
C THR A 158 -16.43 1.24 -11.70
N ALA A 159 -15.26 1.30 -12.33
CA ALA A 159 -14.94 0.50 -13.51
C ALA A 159 -14.96 -1.02 -13.23
N ALA A 160 -14.59 -1.41 -12.01
CA ALA A 160 -14.67 -2.82 -11.59
C ALA A 160 -16.11 -3.33 -11.53
N ASP A 161 -17.04 -2.48 -11.11
CA ASP A 161 -18.48 -2.82 -11.08
C ASP A 161 -19.04 -2.96 -12.50
N ALA A 162 -18.62 -2.11 -13.43
CA ALA A 162 -18.99 -2.24 -14.85
C ALA A 162 -18.51 -3.58 -15.43
N GLN A 163 -17.25 -3.96 -15.16
CA GLN A 163 -16.70 -5.25 -15.60
C GLN A 163 -17.44 -6.44 -14.97
N ARG A 164 -17.79 -6.37 -13.68
CA ARG A 164 -18.60 -7.42 -13.02
C ARG A 164 -19.97 -7.54 -13.64
N ALA A 165 -20.66 -6.42 -13.88
CA ALA A 165 -21.97 -6.41 -14.54
C ALA A 165 -21.88 -7.01 -15.94
N PHE A 166 -20.84 -6.67 -16.71
CA PHE A 166 -20.59 -7.23 -18.03
C PHE A 166 -20.32 -8.73 -17.98
N ALA A 167 -19.50 -9.22 -17.04
CA ALA A 167 -19.20 -10.63 -16.87
C ALA A 167 -20.46 -11.45 -16.51
N ILE A 168 -21.30 -10.93 -15.60
CA ILE A 168 -22.58 -11.55 -15.23
C ILE A 168 -23.52 -11.60 -16.44
N ALA A 169 -23.64 -10.51 -17.17
CA ALA A 169 -24.48 -10.46 -18.36
C ALA A 169 -24.02 -11.48 -19.42
N ARG A 170 -22.71 -11.57 -19.62
CA ARG A 170 -22.12 -12.52 -20.59
C ARG A 170 -22.34 -13.98 -20.18
N SER A 171 -22.24 -14.29 -18.88
CA SER A 171 -22.45 -15.66 -18.39
C SER A 171 -23.92 -16.11 -18.44
N GLY A 172 -24.85 -15.15 -18.42
CA GLY A 172 -26.28 -15.42 -18.51
C GLY A 172 -26.85 -15.52 -19.96
N LEU A 173 -26.03 -15.25 -20.99
CA LEU A 173 -26.46 -15.27 -22.37
C LEU A 173 -26.07 -16.56 -23.09
N PRO A 174 -26.90 -17.03 -24.05
CA PRO A 174 -26.56 -18.17 -24.94
C PRO A 174 -25.32 -17.90 -25.78
N GLU A 175 -24.63 -18.96 -26.20
CA GLU A 175 -23.51 -18.88 -27.15
C GLU A 175 -23.98 -18.21 -28.47
N GLY A 176 -23.32 -17.10 -28.82
CA GLY A 176 -23.57 -16.32 -30.03
C GLY A 176 -24.24 -14.97 -29.82
N GLU A 177 -24.85 -14.70 -28.67
CA GLU A 177 -25.33 -13.34 -28.31
C GLU A 177 -24.21 -12.47 -27.76
N ARG A 178 -24.23 -11.16 -28.09
CA ARG A 178 -23.24 -10.19 -27.64
C ARG A 178 -23.79 -9.30 -26.54
N VAL A 179 -22.92 -8.89 -25.62
CA VAL A 179 -23.22 -7.85 -24.62
C VAL A 179 -22.69 -6.52 -25.18
N LEU A 180 -23.56 -5.54 -25.30
CA LEU A 180 -23.23 -4.16 -25.62
C LEU A 180 -23.14 -3.37 -24.30
N ASP A 181 -21.96 -2.86 -24.01
CA ASP A 181 -21.72 -2.07 -22.81
C ASP A 181 -21.94 -0.57 -23.08
N GLN A 182 -22.95 0.01 -22.43
CA GLN A 182 -23.25 1.44 -22.39
C GLN A 182 -23.36 1.93 -20.93
N LEU A 183 -22.67 1.28 -20.01
CA LEU A 183 -22.61 1.71 -18.62
C LEU A 183 -21.76 2.99 -18.51
N ARG A 184 -22.27 3.94 -17.75
CA ARG A 184 -21.54 5.16 -17.40
C ARG A 184 -20.97 4.99 -16.00
N ILE A 185 -19.71 5.35 -15.84
CA ILE A 185 -19.06 5.36 -14.54
C ILE A 185 -19.35 6.73 -13.92
N GLY A 186 -20.23 6.76 -12.91
CA GLY A 186 -20.70 8.00 -12.25
C GLY A 186 -20.07 8.26 -10.90
N GLY A 187 -19.26 7.33 -10.37
CA GLY A 187 -18.60 7.49 -9.09
C GLY A 187 -17.56 8.60 -9.09
N ALA A 188 -17.32 9.21 -7.93
CA ALA A 188 -16.23 10.15 -7.76
C ALA A 188 -14.90 9.42 -8.04
N MET A 189 -14.26 9.76 -9.16
CA MET A 189 -12.97 9.17 -9.55
C MET A 189 -11.81 10.05 -9.11
N GLN A 190 -12.09 11.12 -8.37
CA GLN A 190 -11.06 12.02 -7.85
C GLN A 190 -10.88 11.80 -6.35
N VAL A 191 -9.64 11.75 -5.95
CA VAL A 191 -9.22 11.60 -4.55
C VAL A 191 -8.44 12.83 -4.15
N ASN A 192 -8.93 13.54 -3.15
CA ASN A 192 -8.18 14.56 -2.44
C ASN A 192 -7.40 13.90 -1.31
N LEU A 193 -6.10 14.05 -1.32
CA LEU A 193 -5.23 13.56 -0.27
C LEU A 193 -4.79 14.72 0.62
N ARG A 194 -5.15 14.66 1.89
CA ARG A 194 -4.62 15.53 2.93
C ARG A 194 -3.51 14.81 3.68
N VAL A 195 -2.36 15.41 3.72
CA VAL A 195 -1.21 14.92 4.50
C VAL A 195 -0.94 15.90 5.64
N ARG A 196 -0.66 15.38 6.84
CA ARG A 196 -0.19 16.16 7.98
C ARG A 196 1.17 15.64 8.39
N VAL A 197 2.16 16.50 8.32
CA VAL A 197 3.51 16.26 8.84
C VAL A 197 3.68 17.13 10.06
N ALA A 198 3.70 16.52 11.24
CA ALA A 198 3.87 17.21 12.50
C ALA A 198 5.14 16.75 13.18
N GLU A 199 5.98 17.70 13.58
CA GLU A 199 7.20 17.46 14.31
C GLU A 199 7.28 18.41 15.50
N VAL A 200 7.66 17.84 16.65
CA VAL A 200 7.99 18.61 17.84
C VAL A 200 9.41 18.24 18.25
N SER A 201 10.28 19.24 18.34
CA SER A 201 11.66 19.07 18.77
C SER A 201 11.91 19.95 19.98
N ARG A 202 12.48 19.39 21.05
CA ARG A 202 12.84 20.08 22.26
C ARG A 202 14.31 19.88 22.57
N THR A 203 15.02 21.00 22.74
CA THR A 203 16.43 20.98 23.15
C THR A 203 16.55 21.67 24.50
N ILE A 204 17.02 20.91 25.48
CA ILE A 204 17.32 21.42 26.82
C ILE A 204 18.83 21.46 26.98
N THR A 205 19.39 22.63 27.23
CA THR A 205 20.81 22.79 27.52
C THR A 205 20.96 23.41 28.90
N ARG A 206 21.72 22.74 29.75
CA ARG A 206 22.08 23.24 31.07
C ARG A 206 23.60 23.17 31.20
N GLU A 207 24.21 24.27 31.46
CA GLU A 207 25.66 24.39 31.67
C GLU A 207 25.89 25.08 33.03
N LEU A 208 26.74 24.49 33.86
CA LEU A 208 27.20 25.07 35.07
C LEU A 208 28.71 24.81 35.19
N GLY A 209 29.51 25.87 35.13
CA GLY A 209 30.94 25.74 35.15
C GLY A 209 31.59 26.80 36.04
N PHE A 210 32.57 26.36 36.79
CA PHE A 210 33.46 27.23 37.52
C PHE A 210 34.82 27.23 36.79
N ASN A 211 35.24 28.38 36.31
CA ASN A 211 36.48 28.54 35.59
C ASN A 211 37.43 29.43 36.41
N TRP A 212 38.64 29.01 36.56
CA TRP A 212 39.65 29.70 37.35
C TRP A 212 40.83 30.11 36.48
N GLN A 213 41.32 31.31 36.73
CA GLN A 213 42.59 31.79 36.24
C GLN A 213 43.37 32.25 37.47
N ALA A 214 44.45 31.60 37.72
CA ALA A 214 45.40 32.00 38.78
C ALA A 214 46.80 32.09 38.17
N LEU A 215 47.36 33.26 38.19
CA LEU A 215 48.71 33.54 37.72
C LEU A 215 49.54 34.06 38.88
N GLY A 216 50.72 33.50 39.11
CA GLY A 216 51.59 33.95 40.16
C GLY A 216 53.05 33.97 39.68
N SER A 217 53.80 34.93 40.19
CA SER A 217 55.23 35.03 39.96
C SER A 217 55.94 35.36 41.24
N THR A 218 56.93 34.56 41.56
CA THR A 218 57.91 34.83 42.69
C THR A 218 59.30 34.87 42.12
N GLY A 219 59.79 36.09 41.85
CA GLY A 219 61.14 36.32 41.31
C GLY A 219 61.32 35.65 39.95
N ARG A 220 62.04 34.51 39.91
CA ARG A 220 62.41 33.80 38.69
C ARG A 220 61.39 32.71 38.29
N PHE A 221 60.39 32.42 39.12
CA PHE A 221 59.40 31.38 38.86
C PHE A 221 58.04 32.01 38.57
N ALA A 222 57.44 31.59 37.48
CA ALA A 222 56.04 31.89 37.14
C ALA A 222 55.25 30.60 37.15
N PHE A 223 54.03 30.62 37.73
CA PHE A 223 53.06 29.50 37.72
C PHE A 223 51.69 30.01 37.36
N GLY A 224 50.94 29.15 36.73
CA GLY A 224 49.60 29.51 36.31
C GLY A 224 48.65 28.32 36.28
N LEU A 225 47.42 28.56 36.67
CA LEU A 225 46.29 27.67 36.54
C LEU A 225 45.25 28.33 35.65
N LEU A 226 44.96 27.71 34.53
CA LEU A 226 43.88 28.15 33.65
C LEU A 226 42.89 26.99 33.45
N THR A 227 41.62 27.25 33.63
CA THR A 227 40.58 26.25 33.40
C THR A 227 39.53 26.78 32.43
N GLY A 228 38.97 25.91 31.59
CA GLY A 228 37.79 26.14 30.77
C GLY A 228 37.84 27.40 29.90
N ALA A 229 36.91 28.33 30.13
CA ALA A 229 36.74 29.54 29.31
C ALA A 229 37.89 30.49 29.29
N PHE A 230 38.79 30.41 30.27
CA PHE A 230 40.00 31.26 30.28
C PHE A 230 41.14 30.75 29.37
N ALA A 231 41.09 29.50 28.90
CA ALA A 231 42.12 28.90 28.07
C ALA A 231 42.25 29.53 26.66
N GLY A 232 41.38 30.43 26.27
CA GLY A 232 41.43 31.15 24.99
C GLY A 232 41.08 32.64 25.08
N ALA A 233 40.75 33.13 26.26
CA ALA A 233 40.37 34.52 26.46
C ALA A 233 41.58 35.33 26.84
N GLN A 234 42.01 36.29 26.01
CA GLN A 234 42.79 37.44 26.48
C GLN A 234 41.87 38.22 27.43
N LEU A 235 42.26 38.32 28.69
CA LEU A 235 41.60 39.21 29.66
C LEU A 235 41.89 40.67 29.24
N VAL A 236 41.11 41.16 28.29
CA VAL A 236 41.06 42.58 27.97
C VAL A 236 39.92 43.19 28.80
N PRO A 237 40.08 44.33 29.43
CA PRO A 237 39.01 45.07 30.09
C PRO A 237 37.98 45.50 29.04
N GLY A 238 36.84 44.80 29.01
CA GLY A 238 35.78 44.97 28.02
C GLY A 238 35.31 43.63 27.51
N LEU A 239 34.92 42.79 28.42
CA LEU A 239 34.34 41.46 28.30
C LEU A 239 33.58 41.18 26.98
N GLY A 240 34.33 40.69 26.01
CA GLY A 240 33.75 40.01 24.85
C GLY A 240 33.31 38.60 25.25
N GLY A 241 32.24 38.50 26.01
CA GLY A 241 31.53 37.23 26.18
C GLY A 241 30.79 36.86 24.89
N GLU A 242 30.83 35.62 24.47
CA GLU A 242 29.89 35.13 23.44
C GLU A 242 28.46 35.53 23.81
N ALA A 243 27.76 36.18 22.89
CA ALA A 243 26.42 36.65 23.11
C ALA A 243 25.49 35.46 23.53
N GLY A 244 24.82 35.61 24.68
CA GLY A 244 23.88 34.61 25.20
C GLY A 244 24.37 33.77 26.38
N ARG A 245 25.60 34.00 26.89
CA ARG A 245 26.09 33.35 28.10
C ARG A 245 25.97 34.27 29.31
N ASN A 246 25.35 33.81 30.36
CA ASN A 246 25.31 34.49 31.65
C ASN A 246 26.54 34.06 32.47
N PHE A 247 27.35 35.02 32.90
CA PHE A 247 28.50 34.72 33.73
C PHE A 247 28.61 35.74 34.89
N ILE A 248 29.21 35.29 35.97
CA ILE A 248 29.60 36.14 37.09
C ILE A 248 31.13 36.03 37.21
N ALA A 249 31.83 37.12 37.11
CA ALA A 249 33.26 37.15 37.23
C ALA A 249 33.67 37.93 38.47
N GLY A 250 34.69 37.44 39.16
CA GLY A 250 35.32 38.11 40.28
C GLY A 250 36.82 37.87 40.24
N GLY A 251 37.59 38.85 40.62
CA GLY A 251 39.04 38.71 40.59
C GLY A 251 39.72 39.46 41.72
N TYR A 252 40.91 38.98 42.10
CA TYR A 252 41.80 39.63 43.02
C TYR A 252 43.20 39.77 42.37
N ARG A 253 43.73 40.96 42.33
CA ARG A 253 45.03 41.25 41.77
C ARG A 253 45.96 41.87 42.85
N SER A 254 47.11 41.28 42.99
CA SER A 254 48.20 41.75 43.81
C SER A 254 49.47 41.83 42.96
N THR A 255 50.56 42.44 43.50
CA THR A 255 51.84 42.55 42.82
C THR A 255 52.44 41.19 42.41
N SER A 256 52.13 40.13 43.15
CA SER A 256 52.68 38.77 42.94
C SER A 256 51.66 37.73 42.51
N PHE A 257 50.36 38.03 42.60
CA PHE A 257 49.28 37.09 42.31
C PHE A 257 48.12 37.78 41.60
N ASP A 258 47.58 37.12 40.59
CA ASP A 258 46.37 37.50 39.88
C ASP A 258 45.47 36.28 39.87
N ILE A 259 44.31 36.34 40.54
CA ILE A 259 43.33 35.25 40.67
C ILE A 259 41.98 35.78 40.19
N ASN A 260 41.45 35.16 39.15
CA ASN A 260 40.15 35.46 38.58
C ASN A 260 39.28 34.21 38.57
N GLY A 261 38.06 34.36 39.00
CA GLY A 261 37.02 33.31 38.94
C GLY A 261 35.91 33.73 38.04
N LEU A 262 35.47 32.84 37.18
CA LEU A 262 34.33 32.99 36.27
C LEU A 262 33.32 31.87 36.53
N ILE A 263 32.11 32.22 36.87
CA ILE A 263 31.01 31.30 36.95
C ILE A 263 30.20 31.43 35.67
N ASP A 264 30.14 30.38 34.89
CA ASP A 264 29.35 30.29 33.66
C ASP A 264 28.12 29.43 33.92
N ALA A 265 26.95 30.04 33.84
CA ALA A 265 25.70 29.36 34.06
C ALA A 265 24.72 29.64 32.91
N LEU A 266 24.38 28.61 32.20
CA LEU A 266 23.42 28.67 31.09
C LEU A 266 22.30 27.65 31.30
N ALA A 267 21.07 28.12 31.24
CA ALA A 267 19.89 27.26 31.11
C ALA A 267 19.09 27.73 29.90
N ALA A 268 19.07 26.94 28.87
CA ALA A 268 18.31 27.21 27.66
C ALA A 268 17.35 26.05 27.38
N ASP A 269 16.11 26.41 27.10
CA ASP A 269 15.06 25.47 26.67
C ASP A 269 14.49 25.98 25.36
N GLN A 270 14.64 25.20 24.29
CA GLN A 270 14.18 25.54 22.96
C GLN A 270 13.15 24.50 22.52
N LEU A 271 11.98 24.99 22.16
CA LEU A 271 10.90 24.18 21.61
C LEU A 271 10.64 24.62 20.17
N ILE A 272 10.70 23.70 19.25
CA ILE A 272 10.37 23.91 17.85
C ILE A 272 9.21 22.99 17.51
N SER A 273 8.15 23.58 16.92
CA SER A 273 7.02 22.85 16.40
C SER A 273 6.85 23.17 14.92
N ILE A 274 6.83 22.14 14.10
CA ILE A 274 6.64 22.24 12.65
C ILE A 274 5.37 21.50 12.29
N LEU A 275 4.47 22.18 11.59
CA LEU A 275 3.27 21.58 11.01
C LEU A 275 3.20 21.94 9.53
N ALA A 276 3.15 20.94 8.67
CA ALA A 276 2.92 21.09 7.24
C ALA A 276 1.72 20.23 6.82
N GLU A 277 0.77 20.87 6.12
CA GLU A 277 -0.46 20.20 5.66
C GLU A 277 -0.65 20.36 4.15
N PRO A 278 0.11 19.66 3.28
CA PRO A 278 -0.16 19.68 1.85
C PRO A 278 -1.44 18.92 1.52
N ASN A 279 -2.22 19.51 0.59
CA ASN A 279 -3.42 18.92 0.02
C ASN A 279 -3.27 18.86 -1.49
N LEU A 280 -3.62 17.73 -2.08
CA LEU A 280 -3.55 17.55 -3.52
C LEU A 280 -4.67 16.63 -4.00
N THR A 281 -5.27 16.95 -5.14
CA THR A 281 -6.32 16.13 -5.75
C THR A 281 -5.80 15.47 -7.01
N ALA A 282 -6.08 14.18 -7.18
CA ALA A 282 -5.74 13.41 -8.36
C ALA A 282 -6.92 12.55 -8.82
N GLN A 283 -6.94 12.21 -10.10
CA GLN A 283 -7.82 11.21 -10.65
C GLN A 283 -7.33 9.81 -10.27
N SER A 284 -8.26 8.87 -10.08
CA SER A 284 -7.92 7.46 -9.81
C SER A 284 -7.04 6.89 -10.94
N GLY A 285 -5.90 6.31 -10.55
CA GLY A 285 -4.90 5.74 -11.45
C GLY A 285 -3.85 6.71 -11.97
N GLU A 286 -4.00 8.03 -11.75
CA GLU A 286 -3.08 9.05 -12.25
C GLU A 286 -2.12 9.54 -11.18
N THR A 287 -0.88 9.80 -11.59
CA THR A 287 0.14 10.35 -10.70
C THR A 287 -0.03 11.87 -10.58
N ALA A 288 -0.11 12.35 -9.35
CA ALA A 288 -0.10 13.77 -9.06
C ALA A 288 1.10 14.14 -8.19
N SER A 289 1.67 15.31 -8.44
CA SER A 289 2.75 15.88 -7.65
C SER A 289 2.53 17.36 -7.40
N PHE A 290 2.93 17.78 -6.21
CA PHE A 290 2.86 19.17 -5.74
C PHE A 290 4.14 19.51 -5.02
N LEU A 291 4.69 20.70 -5.25
CA LEU A 291 5.83 21.24 -4.53
C LEU A 291 5.55 22.71 -4.17
N ALA A 292 5.65 23.01 -2.89
CA ALA A 292 5.61 24.37 -2.38
C ALA A 292 6.90 24.65 -1.63
N GLY A 293 7.78 25.48 -2.19
CA GLY A 293 9.10 25.74 -1.64
C GLY A 293 9.92 26.67 -2.52
N GLY A 294 11.20 26.45 -2.52
CA GLY A 294 12.18 27.19 -3.32
C GLY A 294 13.32 26.29 -3.82
N GLU A 295 14.28 26.95 -4.39
CA GLU A 295 15.54 26.29 -4.81
C GLU A 295 16.72 26.99 -4.19
N PHE A 296 17.72 26.24 -3.73
CA PHE A 296 18.95 26.83 -3.23
C PHE A 296 20.14 26.36 -4.06
N PRO A 297 21.10 27.26 -4.28
CA PRO A 297 22.27 26.96 -5.09
C PRO A 297 23.29 26.14 -4.32
N VAL A 298 23.71 25.01 -4.87
CA VAL A 298 24.80 24.18 -4.37
C VAL A 298 25.98 24.27 -5.34
N PRO A 299 27.14 24.75 -4.92
CA PRO A 299 28.32 24.73 -5.76
C PRO A 299 28.82 23.30 -5.95
N VAL A 300 28.97 22.88 -7.18
CA VAL A 300 29.55 21.60 -7.57
C VAL A 300 30.97 21.89 -8.07
N ALA A 301 31.95 21.11 -7.63
CA ALA A 301 33.33 21.26 -8.08
C ALA A 301 33.39 21.11 -9.61
N ALA A 302 33.94 22.09 -10.28
CA ALA A 302 34.15 22.06 -11.70
C ALA A 302 35.63 21.93 -12.04
N GLN A 303 35.93 21.30 -13.16
CA GLN A 303 37.24 21.34 -13.78
C GLN A 303 37.57 22.79 -14.22
N ASN A 304 38.80 23.19 -14.10
CA ASN A 304 39.34 24.48 -14.57
C ASN A 304 38.85 25.73 -13.80
N ASP A 305 38.88 25.71 -12.45
CA ASP A 305 38.68 26.92 -11.61
C ASP A 305 37.31 27.63 -11.84
N ARG A 306 36.35 26.93 -12.43
CA ARG A 306 34.96 27.41 -12.60
C ARG A 306 34.04 26.68 -11.63
N ILE A 307 33.33 27.44 -10.81
CA ILE A 307 32.32 26.90 -9.91
C ILE A 307 31.04 26.74 -10.73
N THR A 308 30.55 25.51 -10.89
CA THR A 308 29.21 25.23 -11.42
C THR A 308 28.22 25.21 -10.28
N ILE A 309 27.06 25.82 -10.47
CA ILE A 309 26.00 25.86 -9.47
C ILE A 309 24.89 24.90 -9.90
N GLU A 310 24.52 23.99 -9.02
CA GLU A 310 23.33 23.13 -9.17
C GLU A 310 22.26 23.62 -8.20
N PHE A 311 21.04 23.81 -8.71
CA PHE A 311 19.90 24.20 -7.86
C PHE A 311 19.24 22.95 -7.29
N LYS A 312 19.06 22.91 -5.96
CA LYS A 312 18.36 21.85 -5.25
C LYS A 312 17.05 22.38 -4.71
N GLN A 313 15.96 21.69 -4.98
CA GLN A 313 14.63 22.06 -4.48
C GLN A 313 14.52 21.73 -3.00
N PHE A 314 13.84 22.61 -2.27
CA PHE A 314 13.46 22.39 -0.87
C PHE A 314 12.06 22.92 -0.63
N GLY A 315 11.42 22.44 0.46
CA GLY A 315 10.06 22.83 0.83
C GLY A 315 9.18 21.64 1.14
N VAL A 316 7.88 21.79 0.92
CA VAL A 316 6.88 20.75 1.13
C VAL A 316 6.51 20.14 -0.21
N SER A 317 6.80 18.86 -0.38
CA SER A 317 6.49 18.10 -1.60
C SER A 317 5.57 16.92 -1.26
N LEU A 318 4.61 16.68 -2.14
CA LEU A 318 3.70 15.55 -2.06
C LEU A 318 3.54 14.94 -3.45
N ALA A 319 3.90 13.69 -3.60
CA ALA A 319 3.58 12.90 -4.78
C ALA A 319 2.75 11.70 -4.38
N PHE A 320 1.68 11.39 -5.12
CA PHE A 320 0.86 10.23 -4.83
C PHE A 320 0.12 9.71 -6.07
N VAL A 321 -0.27 8.44 -6.00
CA VAL A 321 -1.12 7.76 -6.98
C VAL A 321 -2.27 7.12 -6.22
N PRO A 322 -3.50 7.61 -6.37
CA PRO A 322 -4.67 6.97 -5.79
C PRO A 322 -5.24 5.93 -6.74
N THR A 323 -5.74 4.82 -6.23
CA THR A 323 -6.53 3.84 -6.97
C THR A 323 -7.80 3.53 -6.20
N VAL A 324 -8.93 3.99 -6.69
CA VAL A 324 -10.23 3.69 -6.10
C VAL A 324 -10.63 2.27 -6.49
N MET A 325 -10.67 1.38 -5.51
CA MET A 325 -11.01 -0.03 -5.71
C MET A 325 -12.53 -0.24 -5.65
N ASP A 326 -13.17 0.37 -4.66
CA ASP A 326 -14.62 0.43 -4.50
C ASP A 326 -15.02 1.73 -3.75
N ALA A 327 -16.30 1.92 -3.48
CA ALA A 327 -16.81 3.11 -2.81
C ALA A 327 -16.24 3.30 -1.37
N SER A 328 -15.69 2.26 -0.77
CA SER A 328 -15.19 2.22 0.60
C SER A 328 -13.69 2.06 0.73
N ARG A 329 -12.96 1.72 -0.36
CA ARG A 329 -11.53 1.41 -0.33
C ARG A 329 -10.76 2.14 -1.41
N ILE A 330 -9.74 2.85 -0.97
CA ILE A 330 -8.80 3.60 -1.81
C ILE A 330 -7.40 3.07 -1.51
N SER A 331 -6.73 2.53 -2.50
CA SER A 331 -5.31 2.21 -2.43
C SER A 331 -4.50 3.44 -2.81
N LEU A 332 -3.53 3.79 -1.99
CA LEU A 332 -2.73 5.01 -2.10
C LEU A 332 -1.26 4.67 -2.07
N LYS A 333 -0.55 4.96 -3.15
CA LYS A 333 0.91 5.04 -3.12
C LYS A 333 1.28 6.49 -2.90
N VAL A 334 1.94 6.80 -1.76
CA VAL A 334 2.22 8.17 -1.34
C VAL A 334 3.70 8.39 -1.04
N ARG A 335 4.19 9.59 -1.40
CA ARG A 335 5.55 10.05 -1.12
C ARG A 335 5.50 11.51 -0.65
N PRO A 336 5.16 11.76 0.63
CA PRO A 336 5.31 13.07 1.23
C PRO A 336 6.77 13.35 1.56
N GLU A 337 7.16 14.60 1.41
CA GLU A 337 8.50 15.11 1.76
C GLU A 337 8.39 16.52 2.30
N VAL A 338 9.08 16.78 3.41
CA VAL A 338 9.28 18.12 3.97
C VAL A 338 10.77 18.33 4.10
N SER A 339 11.28 19.35 3.44
CA SER A 339 12.69 19.72 3.47
C SER A 339 12.86 21.19 3.83
N GLU A 340 13.84 21.47 4.67
CA GLU A 340 14.16 22.81 5.16
C GLU A 340 15.66 23.05 5.15
N LEU A 341 16.06 24.30 4.98
CA LEU A 341 17.44 24.71 5.11
C LEU A 341 17.82 24.78 6.59
N SER A 342 18.94 24.19 6.95
CA SER A 342 19.45 24.15 8.32
C SER A 342 20.86 24.74 8.39
N GLU A 343 21.10 25.54 9.41
CA GLU A 343 22.44 26.01 9.76
C GLU A 343 23.29 24.90 10.40
N GLU A 344 22.62 23.91 10.98
CA GLU A 344 23.32 22.72 11.52
C GLU A 344 23.80 21.86 10.35
N GLY A 345 25.13 21.66 10.29
CA GLY A 345 25.78 20.95 9.19
C GLY A 345 26.16 21.83 7.99
N ALA A 346 25.95 23.15 8.08
CA ALA A 346 26.37 24.10 7.05
C ALA A 346 27.88 24.03 6.81
N ILE A 347 28.30 24.09 5.54
CA ILE A 347 29.67 24.06 5.11
C ILE A 347 30.11 25.50 4.80
N SER A 348 31.26 25.90 5.33
CA SER A 348 31.91 27.19 5.03
C SER A 348 33.02 26.98 4.02
N LEU A 349 32.91 27.57 2.84
CA LEU A 349 33.88 27.53 1.78
C LEU A 349 34.65 28.86 1.75
N PRO A 350 35.99 28.87 1.95
CA PRO A 350 36.81 30.06 1.71
C PRO A 350 36.86 30.33 0.20
N VAL A 351 36.48 31.54 -0.20
CA VAL A 351 36.58 32.03 -1.60
C VAL A 351 37.44 33.30 -1.61
N ALA A 352 38.02 33.65 -2.76
CA ALA A 352 38.73 34.88 -2.93
C ALA A 352 37.81 36.08 -2.64
N GLY A 353 37.98 36.70 -1.45
CA GLY A 353 37.16 37.83 -0.98
C GLY A 353 36.20 37.55 0.17
N GLY A 354 36.17 36.34 0.74
CA GLY A 354 35.32 36.05 1.89
C GLY A 354 35.08 34.55 2.14
N VAL A 355 34.08 34.27 2.97
CA VAL A 355 33.62 32.91 3.27
C VAL A 355 32.17 32.79 2.80
N VAL A 356 31.93 31.85 1.92
CA VAL A 356 30.56 31.50 1.50
C VAL A 356 30.07 30.35 2.38
N ARG A 357 28.95 30.58 3.08
CA ARG A 357 28.34 29.57 3.92
C ARG A 357 27.18 28.90 3.16
N ILE A 358 27.23 27.59 3.02
CA ILE A 358 26.22 26.78 2.34
C ILE A 358 25.43 26.06 3.43
N PRO A 359 24.11 26.32 3.56
CA PRO A 359 23.27 25.62 4.53
C PRO A 359 23.16 24.13 4.19
N ALA A 360 22.95 23.29 5.19
CA ALA A 360 22.59 21.91 5.02
C ALA A 360 21.09 21.79 4.72
N LEU A 361 20.69 20.69 4.10
CA LEU A 361 19.29 20.35 3.85
C LEU A 361 18.83 19.28 4.84
N ARG A 362 17.84 19.61 5.68
CA ARG A 362 17.18 18.64 6.56
C ARG A 362 15.93 18.13 5.87
N VAL A 363 15.88 16.81 5.64
CA VAL A 363 14.80 16.17 4.85
C VAL A 363 14.06 15.15 5.71
N ARG A 364 12.74 15.22 5.67
CA ARG A 364 11.82 14.23 6.22
C ARG A 364 10.98 13.67 5.09
N ARG A 365 11.17 12.40 4.77
CA ARG A 365 10.53 11.72 3.65
C ARG A 365 9.99 10.38 4.08
N ALA A 366 8.80 10.04 3.61
CA ALA A 366 8.26 8.70 3.70
C ALA A 366 7.79 8.23 2.33
N GLU A 367 7.87 6.95 2.04
CA GLU A 367 7.29 6.35 0.84
C GLU A 367 6.62 5.04 1.25
N THR A 368 5.33 4.92 0.95
CA THR A 368 4.55 3.74 1.32
C THR A 368 3.32 3.58 0.44
N THR A 369 2.74 2.37 0.49
CA THR A 369 1.44 2.08 -0.10
C THR A 369 0.50 1.58 0.99
N VAL A 370 -0.68 2.18 1.09
CA VAL A 370 -1.69 1.86 2.10
C VAL A 370 -3.08 1.83 1.50
N GLU A 371 -4.00 1.13 2.16
CA GLU A 371 -5.42 1.10 1.79
C GLU A 371 -6.25 1.72 2.91
N LEU A 372 -7.11 2.67 2.54
CA LEU A 372 -7.94 3.46 3.46
C LEU A 372 -9.31 3.72 2.86
N GLY A 373 -10.31 3.89 3.71
CA GLY A 373 -11.61 4.43 3.31
C GLY A 373 -11.59 5.96 3.19
N SER A 374 -12.57 6.52 2.48
CA SER A 374 -12.75 7.97 2.40
C SER A 374 -12.96 8.57 3.80
N GLY A 375 -12.18 9.59 4.16
CA GLY A 375 -12.22 10.25 5.46
C GLY A 375 -11.47 9.53 6.58
N GLN A 376 -10.93 8.33 6.35
CA GLN A 376 -10.13 7.62 7.33
C GLN A 376 -8.70 8.15 7.37
N SER A 377 -8.17 8.32 8.58
CA SER A 377 -6.81 8.79 8.79
C SER A 377 -5.91 7.65 9.25
N PHE A 378 -4.68 7.63 8.75
CA PHE A 378 -3.68 6.65 9.12
C PHE A 378 -2.30 7.29 9.27
N ALA A 379 -1.58 6.94 10.34
CA ALA A 379 -0.20 7.36 10.52
C ALA A 379 0.73 6.42 9.74
N ILE A 380 1.36 6.96 8.69
CA ILE A 380 2.23 6.18 7.80
C ILE A 380 3.68 6.13 8.24
N ALA A 381 4.11 7.10 9.03
CA ALA A 381 5.45 7.15 9.58
C ALA A 381 5.45 7.88 10.93
N GLY A 382 6.38 7.51 11.78
CA GLY A 382 6.65 8.15 13.05
C GLY A 382 8.10 7.95 13.46
N LEU A 383 8.66 8.93 14.18
CA LEU A 383 9.98 8.87 14.78
C LEU A 383 9.89 9.44 16.18
N LEU A 384 10.41 8.70 17.14
CA LEU A 384 10.69 9.19 18.47
C LEU A 384 12.18 9.07 18.71
N GLN A 385 12.83 10.18 18.97
CA GLN A 385 14.25 10.24 19.26
C GLN A 385 14.47 10.98 20.57
N ASP A 386 15.11 10.32 21.53
CA ASP A 386 15.56 10.90 22.78
C ASP A 386 17.08 10.73 22.88
N GLY A 387 17.79 11.81 22.96
CA GLY A 387 19.24 11.83 23.07
C GLY A 387 19.69 12.69 24.25
N SER A 388 20.36 12.10 25.21
CA SER A 388 20.97 12.84 26.31
C SER A 388 22.49 12.75 26.28
N ARG A 389 23.14 13.87 26.51
CA ARG A 389 24.59 13.96 26.57
C ARG A 389 25.00 14.71 27.84
N ILE A 390 25.83 14.07 28.63
CA ILE A 390 26.46 14.68 29.79
C ILE A 390 27.94 14.77 29.50
N ALA A 391 28.51 15.94 29.62
CA ALA A 391 29.94 16.17 29.51
C ALA A 391 30.42 16.90 30.77
N SER A 392 31.30 16.28 31.49
CA SER A 392 31.94 16.86 32.68
C SER A 392 33.43 17.04 32.40
N SER A 393 33.95 18.22 32.69
CA SER A 393 35.35 18.53 32.59
C SER A 393 35.81 19.24 33.86
N GLY A 394 36.91 18.79 34.44
CA GLY A 394 37.40 19.33 35.70
C GLY A 394 38.90 19.16 35.89
N LEU A 395 39.43 19.81 36.91
CA LEU A 395 40.81 19.60 37.33
C LEU A 395 40.97 18.24 37.97
N PRO A 396 41.96 17.44 37.54
CA PRO A 396 42.26 16.16 38.18
C PRO A 396 42.52 16.37 39.67
N PHE A 397 42.08 15.44 40.50
CA PHE A 397 42.17 15.44 41.98
C PHE A 397 41.28 16.47 42.68
N LEU A 398 41.23 17.75 42.24
CA LEU A 398 40.41 18.80 42.89
C LEU A 398 38.95 18.66 42.50
N GLY A 399 38.65 18.28 41.26
CA GLY A 399 37.30 18.05 40.77
C GLY A 399 36.62 16.84 41.40
N ASP A 400 37.41 15.92 41.97
CA ASP A 400 36.90 14.65 42.55
C ASP A 400 36.55 14.78 44.03
N ILE A 401 36.86 15.92 44.66
CA ILE A 401 36.59 16.14 46.08
C ILE A 401 35.07 16.28 46.29
N PRO A 402 34.44 15.49 47.21
CA PRO A 402 33.06 15.65 47.51
C PRO A 402 32.70 17.08 47.95
N VAL A 403 31.60 17.63 47.36
CA VAL A 403 31.09 18.99 47.59
C VAL A 403 32.02 20.09 47.02
N LEU A 404 33.27 20.14 47.40
CA LEU A 404 34.22 21.16 46.94
C LEU A 404 34.62 20.97 45.47
N GLY A 405 34.64 19.77 44.96
CA GLY A 405 34.97 19.47 43.57
C GLY A 405 34.02 20.15 42.55
N ALA A 406 32.83 20.51 42.95
CA ALA A 406 31.88 21.26 42.10
C ALA A 406 32.45 22.64 41.70
N LEU A 407 33.33 23.24 42.49
CA LEU A 407 33.96 24.52 42.19
C LEU A 407 35.15 24.38 41.20
N PHE A 408 35.58 23.17 40.89
CA PHE A 408 36.76 22.88 40.01
C PHE A 408 36.35 22.05 38.79
N ARG A 409 35.03 21.94 38.50
CA ARG A 409 34.51 21.24 37.34
C ARG A 409 33.44 22.07 36.64
N SER A 410 33.25 21.77 35.37
CA SER A 410 32.20 22.30 34.55
C SER A 410 31.37 21.12 34.03
N ASP A 411 30.10 21.16 34.29
CA ASP A 411 29.11 20.14 33.82
C ASP A 411 28.24 20.75 32.75
N ARG A 412 28.14 20.04 31.62
CA ARG A 412 27.27 20.40 30.50
C ARG A 412 26.31 19.25 30.28
N PHE A 413 25.02 19.53 30.44
CA PHE A 413 23.91 18.63 30.12
C PHE A 413 23.16 19.13 28.90
N ARG A 414 23.03 18.28 27.88
CA ARG A 414 22.19 18.55 26.71
C ARG A 414 21.27 17.38 26.50
N ARG A 415 19.98 17.67 26.34
CA ARG A 415 18.95 16.72 25.98
C ARG A 415 18.23 17.20 24.73
N ASN A 416 18.14 16.34 23.73
CA ASN A 416 17.44 16.61 22.48
C ASN A 416 16.35 15.54 22.33
N ASP A 417 15.09 15.97 22.41
CA ASP A 417 13.93 15.12 22.19
C ASP A 417 13.30 15.55 20.87
N SER A 418 12.96 14.61 19.99
CA SER A 418 12.28 14.88 18.73
C SER A 418 11.23 13.82 18.48
N GLU A 419 10.03 14.27 18.17
CA GLU A 419 8.90 13.44 17.79
C GLU A 419 8.38 13.88 16.43
N LEU A 420 8.28 12.94 15.48
CA LEU A 420 7.75 13.16 14.15
C LEU A 420 6.58 12.20 13.90
N VAL A 421 5.49 12.70 13.33
CA VAL A 421 4.36 11.88 12.88
C VAL A 421 3.92 12.37 11.50
N ILE A 422 3.69 11.43 10.59
CA ILE A 422 3.12 11.71 9.27
C ILE A 422 1.79 10.96 9.15
N ILE A 423 0.72 11.72 9.00
CA ILE A 423 -0.66 11.22 8.91
C ILE A 423 -1.22 11.55 7.53
N ILE A 424 -1.92 10.61 6.94
CA ILE A 424 -2.63 10.80 5.67
C ILE A 424 -4.13 10.55 5.83
N THR A 425 -4.92 11.28 5.05
CA THR A 425 -6.38 11.16 5.01
C THR A 425 -6.86 11.39 3.59
N PRO A 426 -7.33 10.35 2.89
CA PRO A 426 -7.94 10.50 1.57
C PRO A 426 -9.42 10.85 1.67
N TYR A 427 -9.90 11.62 0.71
CA TYR A 427 -11.32 11.94 0.52
C TYR A 427 -11.69 11.73 -0.94
N LEU A 428 -12.81 11.04 -1.18
CA LEU A 428 -13.43 11.04 -2.49
C LEU A 428 -14.11 12.40 -2.71
N VAL A 429 -13.78 13.07 -3.80
CA VAL A 429 -14.26 14.43 -4.09
C VAL A 429 -14.85 14.52 -5.48
N ARG A 430 -15.81 15.44 -5.63
CA ARG A 430 -16.42 15.80 -6.91
C ARG A 430 -16.09 17.25 -7.25
N PRO A 431 -15.91 17.59 -8.52
CA PRO A 431 -15.69 18.97 -8.92
C PRO A 431 -16.93 19.83 -8.61
N VAL A 432 -16.69 21.05 -8.22
CA VAL A 432 -17.74 22.05 -7.94
C VAL A 432 -18.01 22.83 -9.23
N SER A 433 -19.28 22.91 -9.64
CA SER A 433 -19.67 23.63 -10.87
C SER A 433 -19.72 25.15 -10.69
N ASP A 434 -19.88 25.63 -9.47
CA ASP A 434 -19.95 27.07 -9.16
C ASP A 434 -18.65 27.55 -8.51
N PRO A 435 -17.81 28.34 -9.21
CA PRO A 435 -16.56 28.87 -8.67
C PRO A 435 -16.74 29.75 -7.43
N GLY A 436 -17.90 30.41 -7.27
CA GLY A 436 -18.18 31.27 -6.13
C GLY A 436 -18.32 30.52 -4.80
N ARG A 437 -18.45 29.21 -4.84
CA ARG A 437 -18.45 28.33 -3.64
C ARG A 437 -17.05 27.99 -3.14
N LEU A 438 -16.01 28.27 -3.93
CA LEU A 438 -14.62 28.05 -3.54
C LEU A 438 -14.11 29.29 -2.80
N ALA A 439 -13.80 29.16 -1.52
CA ALA A 439 -13.21 30.23 -0.73
C ALA A 439 -11.70 30.33 -0.98
N LEU A 440 -11.23 31.51 -1.34
CA LEU A 440 -9.81 31.80 -1.49
C LEU A 440 -9.27 32.41 -0.18
N PRO A 441 -8.00 32.16 0.18
CA PRO A 441 -7.37 32.80 1.35
C PRO A 441 -7.33 34.33 1.25
N THR A 442 -7.42 34.88 0.03
CA THR A 442 -7.42 36.30 -0.25
C THR A 442 -8.82 36.95 -0.22
N ASP A 443 -9.87 36.10 -0.11
CA ASP A 443 -11.24 36.63 -0.08
C ASP A 443 -11.46 37.46 1.17
N GLY A 444 -11.86 38.70 0.95
CA GLY A 444 -12.09 39.67 2.02
C GLY A 444 -10.85 40.39 2.55
N VAL A 445 -9.63 40.02 2.08
CA VAL A 445 -8.41 40.74 2.45
C VAL A 445 -8.36 42.09 1.71
N ARG A 446 -8.49 43.17 2.47
CA ARG A 446 -8.33 44.53 1.95
C ARG A 446 -7.10 45.16 2.57
N PRO A 447 -6.12 45.64 1.79
CA PRO A 447 -4.99 46.37 2.33
C PRO A 447 -5.47 47.64 3.02
N ALA A 448 -4.83 48.02 4.12
CA ALA A 448 -5.13 49.24 4.81
C ALA A 448 -4.83 50.44 3.91
N ASN A 449 -5.68 51.46 3.99
CA ASN A 449 -5.42 52.72 3.30
C ASN A 449 -4.24 53.48 3.97
N ASP A 450 -3.76 54.54 3.35
CA ASP A 450 -2.60 55.30 3.85
C ASP A 450 -2.81 55.87 5.25
N ILE A 451 -4.04 56.29 5.58
CA ILE A 451 -4.37 56.79 6.91
C ILE A 451 -4.33 55.67 7.95
N GLU A 452 -4.91 54.55 7.65
CA GLU A 452 -4.89 53.38 8.55
C GLU A 452 -3.47 52.84 8.76
N ARG A 453 -2.65 52.87 7.70
CA ARG A 453 -1.26 52.39 7.76
C ARG A 453 -0.37 53.36 8.56
N ILE A 454 -0.46 54.66 8.28
CA ILE A 454 0.44 55.68 8.85
C ILE A 454 -0.01 56.11 10.25
N LEU A 455 -1.31 56.34 10.43
CA LEU A 455 -1.83 56.91 11.69
C LEU A 455 -2.16 55.83 12.73
N PHE A 456 -2.63 54.64 12.26
CA PHE A 456 -3.08 53.60 13.17
C PHE A 456 -2.16 52.35 13.15
N HIS A 457 -1.05 52.39 12.40
CA HIS A 457 -0.11 51.29 12.24
C HIS A 457 -0.76 49.94 11.87
N ARG A 458 -1.83 50.00 11.07
CA ARG A 458 -2.54 48.80 10.60
C ARG A 458 -2.06 48.39 9.23
N GLN A 459 -1.84 47.09 9.04
CA GLN A 459 -1.49 46.52 7.74
C GLN A 459 -2.73 46.11 6.93
N LEU A 460 -3.83 45.78 7.62
CA LEU A 460 -5.10 45.38 7.02
C LEU A 460 -6.20 46.38 7.40
N SER A 461 -7.15 46.63 6.49
CA SER A 461 -8.31 47.47 6.76
C SER A 461 -9.14 46.94 7.92
N ARG A 462 -9.80 47.83 8.65
CA ARG A 462 -10.68 47.49 9.77
C ARG A 462 -11.86 46.60 9.36
N GLU A 463 -12.26 46.66 8.09
CA GLU A 463 -13.34 45.87 7.53
C GLU A 463 -12.88 44.47 7.07
N THR A 464 -11.56 44.19 7.12
CA THR A 464 -11.04 42.89 6.76
C THR A 464 -11.37 41.87 7.87
N PRO A 465 -12.11 40.81 7.58
CA PRO A 465 -12.33 39.76 8.55
C PRO A 465 -10.98 39.15 8.97
N PRO A 466 -10.85 38.67 10.22
CA PRO A 466 -9.61 38.06 10.67
C PRO A 466 -9.24 36.94 9.71
N PRO A 467 -7.94 36.80 9.37
CA PRO A 467 -7.50 35.75 8.48
C PRO A 467 -7.97 34.41 9.03
N ARG A 468 -8.74 33.69 8.24
CA ARG A 468 -9.17 32.33 8.61
C ARG A 468 -7.92 31.45 8.67
N VAL A 469 -7.59 30.99 9.87
CA VAL A 469 -6.55 29.98 10.02
C VAL A 469 -6.98 28.77 9.20
N PRO A 470 -6.13 28.25 8.32
CA PRO A 470 -6.54 27.24 7.35
C PRO A 470 -6.89 25.92 8.04
N GLY A 471 -8.17 25.68 8.25
CA GLY A 471 -8.72 24.40 8.67
C GLY A 471 -9.44 23.67 7.54
N GLN A 472 -9.96 24.43 6.57
CA GLN A 472 -10.71 23.87 5.44
C GLN A 472 -10.51 24.76 4.21
N ILE A 473 -9.39 24.59 3.52
CA ILE A 473 -9.12 25.34 2.29
C ILE A 473 -9.67 24.53 1.11
N GLY A 474 -10.68 25.10 0.43
CA GLY A 474 -11.00 24.77 -0.96
C GLY A 474 -11.77 23.50 -1.26
N PHE A 475 -12.13 22.68 -0.27
CA PHE A 475 -12.85 21.43 -0.54
C PHE A 475 -14.04 21.26 0.40
N ILE A 476 -15.23 21.09 -0.18
CA ILE A 476 -16.41 20.63 0.56
C ILE A 476 -16.31 19.11 0.64
N VAL A 477 -16.12 18.60 1.85
CA VAL A 477 -16.20 17.16 2.15
C VAL A 477 -17.66 16.89 2.50
N GLU A 478 -18.35 16.06 1.70
CA GLU A 478 -19.67 15.52 2.01
C GLU A 478 -19.56 14.33 2.94
#